data_8abec87684cef07024d29c11fbba9742
#
_entry.id   8abec87684cef07024d29c11fbba9742
#
_cell.length_a   1.000
_cell.length_b   1.000
_cell.length_c   1.000
_cell.angle_alpha   90.00
_cell.angle_beta   90.00
_cell.angle_gamma   90.00
#
_symmetry.space_group_name_H-M   'P 1'
#
loop_
_entity.id
_entity.type
_entity.pdbx_description
1 polymer ?
#
loop_
_entity_poly.entity_id
_entity_poly.type
_entity_poly.pdbx_seq_one_letter_code
_entity_poly.pdbx_strand_id
1 'polypeptide(L)'
;MKVLWVEDHEPVRDMLAIAADKAARSRVQIDLVMAPTLMAAESRLRLERFDLVVLDLGLPDSFDPDMTIARVANMGKYRIAVVSSMDVRDQAVESALRCGANIHPQAIFKANLPFNRFSQRPDACEDFLMDLMPAAETPAVCAA
;
A
#
# COMPACT_ATOMS: atom_id res chain seq x y z
N MET A 1 9.94 6.51 6.17
CA MET A 1 8.56 6.07 5.92
C MET A 1 8.48 4.55 6.00
N LYS A 2 7.54 4.04 6.73
CA LYS A 2 7.36 2.60 6.90
C LYS A 2 6.12 2.14 6.14
N VAL A 3 6.30 1.17 5.24
CA VAL A 3 5.26 0.70 4.32
C VAL A 3 5.03 -0.78 4.51
N LEU A 4 3.77 -1.17 4.65
CA LEU A 4 3.36 -2.57 4.60
C LEU A 4 2.73 -2.83 3.23
N TRP A 5 3.26 -3.80 2.51
CA TRP A 5 2.70 -4.24 1.24
C TRP A 5 2.14 -5.64 1.39
N VAL A 6 0.84 -5.77 1.23
CA VAL A 6 0.13 -7.05 1.38
C VAL A 6 -0.04 -7.67 0.00
N GLU A 7 0.71 -8.74 -0.27
CA GLU A 7 0.82 -9.38 -1.58
C GLU A 7 1.05 -10.88 -1.43
N ASP A 8 0.16 -11.69 -2.00
CA ASP A 8 0.25 -13.15 -1.90
C ASP A 8 1.12 -13.80 -3.00
N HIS A 9 1.39 -13.08 -4.10
CA HIS A 9 2.13 -13.62 -5.23
C HIS A 9 3.64 -13.59 -4.95
N GLU A 10 4.25 -14.76 -4.77
CA GLU A 10 5.65 -14.88 -4.37
C GLU A 10 6.63 -14.19 -5.32
N PRO A 11 6.54 -14.34 -6.66
CA PRO A 11 7.45 -13.61 -7.55
C PRO A 11 7.39 -12.09 -7.40
N VAL A 12 6.23 -11.54 -7.13
CA VAL A 12 6.09 -10.10 -6.86
C VAL A 12 6.76 -9.74 -5.54
N ARG A 13 6.55 -10.54 -4.49
CA ARG A 13 7.23 -10.32 -3.20
C ARG A 13 8.75 -10.37 -3.35
N ASP A 14 9.27 -11.29 -4.16
CA ASP A 14 10.71 -11.41 -4.40
C ASP A 14 11.27 -10.14 -5.05
N MET A 15 10.59 -9.60 -6.06
CA MET A 15 10.99 -8.34 -6.69
C MET A 15 10.91 -7.16 -5.73
N LEU A 16 9.86 -7.12 -4.91
CA LEU A 16 9.71 -6.08 -3.88
C LEU A 16 10.79 -6.20 -2.80
N ALA A 17 11.19 -7.41 -2.43
CA ALA A 17 12.27 -7.62 -1.46
C ALA A 17 13.60 -7.05 -1.97
N ILE A 18 13.91 -7.24 -3.25
CA ILE A 18 15.09 -6.65 -3.89
C ILE A 18 15.00 -5.12 -3.87
N ALA A 19 13.83 -4.59 -4.23
CA ALA A 19 13.60 -3.14 -4.19
C ALA A 19 13.75 -2.57 -2.77
N ALA A 20 13.23 -3.28 -1.78
CA ALA A 20 13.33 -2.90 -0.37
C ALA A 20 14.78 -2.85 0.12
N ASP A 21 15.58 -3.85 -0.23
CA ASP A 21 16.98 -3.90 0.14
C ASP A 21 17.76 -2.72 -0.46
N LYS A 22 17.48 -2.39 -1.71
CA LYS A 22 18.11 -1.25 -2.38
C LYS A 22 17.62 0.09 -1.81
N ALA A 23 16.33 0.21 -1.52
CA ALA A 23 15.73 1.42 -0.97
C ALA A 23 16.27 1.75 0.42
N ALA A 24 16.61 0.75 1.22
CA ALA A 24 17.22 0.94 2.54
C ALA A 24 18.57 1.70 2.48
N ARG A 25 19.20 1.74 1.31
CA ARG A 25 20.47 2.41 1.07
C ARG A 25 20.32 3.78 0.42
N SER A 26 19.10 4.22 0.16
CA SER A 26 18.85 5.48 -0.52
C SER A 26 18.68 6.64 0.46
N ARG A 27 18.57 7.87 -0.08
CA ARG A 27 18.38 9.09 0.71
C ARG A 27 17.02 9.11 1.40
N VAL A 28 16.00 8.57 0.76
CA VAL A 28 14.68 8.43 1.34
C VAL A 28 14.63 7.06 2.00
N GLN A 29 14.69 7.04 3.31
CA GLN A 29 14.63 5.78 4.03
C GLN A 29 13.18 5.26 3.99
N ILE A 30 12.95 4.28 3.14
CA ILE A 30 11.70 3.54 3.10
C ILE A 30 11.96 2.16 3.66
N ASP A 31 11.26 1.85 4.75
CA ASP A 31 11.24 0.53 5.34
C ASP A 31 10.02 -0.21 4.78
N LEU A 32 10.26 -1.09 3.83
CA LEU A 32 9.21 -1.85 3.15
C LEU A 32 9.12 -3.25 3.75
N VAL A 33 7.99 -3.53 4.36
CA VAL A 33 7.65 -4.82 4.97
C VAL A 33 6.55 -5.47 4.13
N MET A 34 6.65 -6.77 3.89
CA MET A 34 5.67 -7.50 3.11
C MET A 34 4.92 -8.52 3.96
N ALA A 35 3.64 -8.72 3.63
CA ALA A 35 2.80 -9.74 4.24
C ALA A 35 2.09 -10.53 3.14
N PRO A 36 2.11 -11.87 3.19
CA PRO A 36 1.52 -12.69 2.13
C PRO A 36 0.01 -12.89 2.25
N THR A 37 -0.57 -12.61 3.40
CA THR A 37 -1.99 -12.81 3.68
C THR A 37 -2.54 -11.64 4.48
N LEU A 38 -3.86 -11.54 4.52
CA LEU A 38 -4.54 -10.54 5.37
C LEU A 38 -4.23 -10.80 6.85
N MET A 39 -4.24 -12.04 7.30
CA MET A 39 -3.91 -12.40 8.68
C MET A 39 -2.50 -11.98 9.05
N ALA A 40 -1.52 -12.22 8.19
CA ALA A 40 -0.13 -11.79 8.42
C ALA A 40 -0.03 -10.27 8.47
N ALA A 41 -0.76 -9.56 7.61
CA ALA A 41 -0.83 -8.10 7.62
C ALA A 41 -1.43 -7.58 8.93
N GLU A 42 -2.53 -8.16 9.38
CA GLU A 42 -3.16 -7.77 10.65
C GLU A 42 -2.21 -7.96 11.84
N SER A 43 -1.45 -9.06 11.87
CA SER A 43 -0.46 -9.29 12.91
C SER A 43 0.62 -8.20 12.93
N ARG A 44 1.09 -7.80 11.75
CA ARG A 44 2.06 -6.70 11.63
C ARG A 44 1.47 -5.38 12.10
N LEU A 45 0.24 -5.08 11.70
CA LEU A 45 -0.42 -3.82 12.04
C LEU A 45 -0.70 -3.68 13.54
N ARG A 46 -0.82 -4.79 14.28
CA ARG A 46 -0.96 -4.77 15.72
C ARG A 46 0.36 -4.49 16.45
N LEU A 47 1.49 -4.87 15.86
CA LEU A 47 2.80 -4.83 16.50
C LEU A 47 3.63 -3.61 16.12
N GLU A 48 3.37 -3.01 14.97
CA GLU A 48 4.20 -1.98 14.40
C GLU A 48 3.35 -0.83 13.88
N ARG A 49 3.94 0.36 13.80
CA ARG A 49 3.30 1.52 13.18
C ARG A 49 3.75 1.65 11.73
N PHE A 50 2.79 1.84 10.85
CA PHE A 50 3.03 2.06 9.43
C PHE A 50 2.49 3.42 8.99
N ASP A 51 3.10 3.98 7.96
CA ASP A 51 2.64 5.22 7.33
C ASP A 51 1.71 4.92 6.15
N LEU A 52 1.97 3.83 5.43
CA LEU A 52 1.26 3.41 4.25
C LEU A 52 1.06 1.90 4.25
N VAL A 53 -0.14 1.47 3.87
CA VAL A 53 -0.45 0.06 3.60
C VAL A 53 -0.87 -0.06 2.14
N VAL A 54 -0.08 -0.78 1.36
CA VAL A 54 -0.43 -1.14 -0.02
C VAL A 54 -1.15 -2.49 0.04
N LEU A 55 -2.41 -2.50 -0.37
CA LEU A 55 -3.32 -3.61 -0.12
C LEU A 55 -3.80 -4.25 -1.43
N ASP A 56 -3.52 -5.53 -1.60
CA ASP A 56 -4.18 -6.35 -2.63
C ASP A 56 -5.52 -6.85 -2.09
N LEU A 57 -6.54 -6.85 -2.94
CA LEU A 57 -7.87 -7.33 -2.60
C LEU A 57 -8.07 -8.80 -2.94
N GLY A 58 -7.21 -9.38 -3.76
CA GLY A 58 -7.27 -10.78 -4.16
C GLY A 58 -6.48 -11.73 -3.26
N LEU A 59 -6.42 -11.45 -1.97
CA LEU A 59 -5.69 -12.29 -1.02
C LEU A 59 -6.42 -13.61 -0.76
N PRO A 60 -5.70 -14.69 -0.42
CA PRO A 60 -6.33 -16.00 -0.21
C PRO A 60 -7.32 -16.02 0.95
N ASP A 61 -7.15 -15.16 1.93
CA ASP A 61 -8.03 -15.02 3.10
C ASP A 61 -8.90 -13.76 3.06
N SER A 62 -9.07 -13.17 1.87
CA SER A 62 -9.90 -11.99 1.63
C SER A 62 -11.07 -12.39 0.73
N PHE A 63 -12.29 -12.42 1.27
CA PHE A 63 -13.47 -12.86 0.55
C PHE A 63 -14.32 -11.72 0.01
N ASP A 64 -14.27 -10.58 0.66
CA ASP A 64 -15.06 -9.40 0.30
C ASP A 64 -14.12 -8.17 0.26
N PRO A 65 -13.94 -7.53 -0.90
CA PRO A 65 -13.05 -6.38 -1.02
C PRO A 65 -13.40 -5.23 -0.09
N ASP A 66 -14.67 -4.92 0.08
CA ASP A 66 -15.11 -3.82 0.96
C ASP A 66 -14.78 -4.13 2.42
N MET A 67 -15.02 -5.34 2.86
CA MET A 67 -14.69 -5.77 4.22
C MET A 67 -13.19 -5.82 4.46
N THR A 68 -12.41 -6.21 3.46
CA THR A 68 -10.96 -6.26 3.57
C THR A 68 -10.39 -4.86 3.81
N ILE A 69 -10.85 -3.88 3.03
CA ILE A 69 -10.43 -2.49 3.23
C ILE A 69 -10.88 -1.97 4.59
N ALA A 70 -12.13 -2.24 4.98
CA ALA A 70 -12.66 -1.77 6.25
C ALA A 70 -11.90 -2.35 7.45
N ARG A 71 -11.56 -3.64 7.41
CA ARG A 71 -10.76 -4.29 8.46
C ARG A 71 -9.39 -3.63 8.62
N VAL A 72 -8.71 -3.40 7.51
CA VAL A 72 -7.40 -2.75 7.53
C VAL A 72 -7.54 -1.29 8.00
N ALA A 73 -8.53 -0.56 7.51
CA ALA A 73 -8.75 0.83 7.86
C ALA A 73 -9.06 1.03 9.36
N ASN A 74 -9.69 0.04 9.99
CA ASN A 74 -10.07 0.12 11.39
C ASN A 74 -8.95 -0.23 12.37
N MET A 75 -7.81 -0.70 11.88
CA MET A 75 -6.70 -1.14 12.73
C MET A 75 -5.71 -0.04 13.10
N GLY A 76 -5.73 1.09 12.43
CA GLY A 76 -4.77 2.16 12.71
C GLY A 76 -4.97 3.39 11.85
N LYS A 77 -4.04 4.33 12.02
CA LYS A 77 -4.06 5.62 11.32
C LYS A 77 -2.93 5.67 10.29
N TYR A 78 -3.12 5.04 9.19
CA TYR A 78 -2.21 5.02 8.06
C TYR A 78 -2.98 5.25 6.77
N ARG A 79 -2.26 5.63 5.73
CA ARG A 79 -2.79 5.72 4.38
C ARG A 79 -2.95 4.32 3.81
N ILE A 80 -4.04 4.06 3.12
CA ILE A 80 -4.24 2.82 2.36
C ILE A 80 -4.17 3.15 0.87
N ALA A 81 -3.50 2.29 0.11
CA ALA A 81 -3.55 2.31 -1.35
C ALA A 81 -3.88 0.91 -1.86
N VAL A 82 -4.85 0.80 -2.74
CA VAL A 82 -5.27 -0.48 -3.30
C VAL A 82 -4.53 -0.76 -4.59
N VAL A 83 -3.85 -1.91 -4.63
CA VAL A 83 -3.19 -2.45 -5.82
C VAL A 83 -3.76 -3.83 -6.05
N SER A 84 -4.60 -3.99 -7.05
CA SER A 84 -5.34 -5.24 -7.26
C SER A 84 -5.57 -5.53 -8.73
N SER A 85 -5.70 -6.81 -9.06
CA SER A 85 -6.12 -7.29 -10.38
C SER A 85 -7.64 -7.47 -10.49
N MET A 86 -8.37 -7.30 -9.38
CA MET A 86 -9.82 -7.49 -9.36
C MET A 86 -10.54 -6.36 -10.09
N ASP A 87 -11.58 -6.70 -10.85
CA ASP A 87 -12.40 -5.72 -11.58
C ASP A 87 -13.15 -4.76 -10.65
N VAL A 88 -13.47 -5.22 -9.44
CA VAL A 88 -14.22 -4.43 -8.44
C VAL A 88 -13.36 -3.46 -7.65
N ARG A 89 -12.07 -3.34 -7.96
CA ARG A 89 -11.13 -2.49 -7.19
C ARG A 89 -11.56 -1.03 -7.11
N ASP A 90 -12.03 -0.47 -8.22
CA ASP A 90 -12.46 0.93 -8.26
C ASP A 90 -13.70 1.17 -7.39
N GLN A 91 -14.67 0.27 -7.45
CA GLN A 91 -15.88 0.34 -6.63
C GLN A 91 -15.56 0.21 -5.15
N ALA A 92 -14.63 -0.68 -4.80
CA ALA A 92 -14.20 -0.87 -3.41
C ALA A 92 -13.53 0.39 -2.85
N VAL A 93 -12.69 1.05 -3.63
CA VAL A 93 -12.06 2.30 -3.23
C VAL A 93 -13.10 3.42 -3.08
N GLU A 94 -14.02 3.55 -4.02
CA GLU A 94 -15.12 4.54 -3.92
C GLU A 94 -15.96 4.34 -2.66
N SER A 95 -16.30 3.09 -2.36
CA SER A 95 -17.05 2.74 -1.16
C SER A 95 -16.29 3.14 0.10
N ALA A 96 -14.99 2.86 0.17
CA ALA A 96 -14.14 3.22 1.29
C ALA A 96 -14.03 4.75 1.46
N LEU A 97 -13.92 5.48 0.37
CA LEU A 97 -13.90 6.96 0.40
C LEU A 97 -15.19 7.53 0.98
N ARG A 98 -16.33 6.98 0.57
CA ARG A 98 -17.63 7.40 1.12
C ARG A 98 -17.76 7.13 2.61
N CYS A 99 -17.09 6.09 3.10
CA CYS A 99 -17.05 5.77 4.53
C CYS A 99 -16.01 6.58 5.31
N GLY A 100 -15.28 7.47 4.65
CA GLY A 100 -14.30 8.34 5.30
C GLY A 100 -12.95 7.71 5.55
N ALA A 101 -12.63 6.60 4.89
CA ALA A 101 -11.32 5.95 5.03
C ALA A 101 -10.20 6.83 4.47
N ASN A 102 -9.04 6.79 5.12
CA ASN A 102 -7.83 7.42 4.62
C ASN A 102 -7.21 6.53 3.53
N ILE A 103 -7.69 6.69 2.32
CA ILE A 103 -7.34 5.84 1.19
C ILE A 103 -6.99 6.69 -0.03
N HIS A 104 -5.99 6.26 -0.78
CA HIS A 104 -5.67 6.86 -2.07
C HIS A 104 -6.88 6.73 -3.00
N PRO A 105 -7.32 7.81 -3.65
CA PRO A 105 -8.62 7.86 -4.36
C PRO A 105 -8.68 7.01 -5.61
N GLN A 106 -7.54 6.56 -6.11
CA GLN A 106 -7.47 5.74 -7.33
C GLN A 106 -6.94 4.36 -7.00
N ALA A 107 -7.72 3.33 -7.29
CA ALA A 107 -7.23 1.96 -7.26
C ALA A 107 -6.24 1.75 -8.42
N ILE A 108 -5.17 1.01 -8.14
CA ILE A 108 -4.13 0.75 -9.13
C ILE A 108 -4.29 -0.66 -9.66
N PHE A 109 -4.33 -0.79 -10.98
CA PHE A 109 -4.35 -2.09 -11.63
C PHE A 109 -2.97 -2.74 -11.52
N LYS A 110 -2.89 -3.85 -10.80
CA LYS A 110 -1.63 -4.53 -10.47
C LYS A 110 -0.79 -4.87 -11.69
N ALA A 111 -1.42 -5.29 -12.79
CA ALA A 111 -0.73 -5.64 -14.01
C ALA A 111 0.02 -4.46 -14.66
N ASN A 112 -0.35 -3.22 -14.31
CA ASN A 112 0.32 -2.02 -14.84
C ASN A 112 1.58 -1.65 -14.04
N LEU A 113 1.85 -2.31 -12.92
CA LEU A 113 3.02 -1.98 -12.10
C LEU A 113 4.30 -2.60 -12.66
N PRO A 114 5.35 -1.80 -12.80
CA PRO A 114 6.61 -2.27 -13.35
C PRO A 114 7.51 -2.89 -12.25
N PHE A 115 7.11 -4.02 -11.70
CA PHE A 115 7.84 -4.68 -10.61
C PHE A 115 9.28 -4.98 -10.96
N ASN A 116 9.57 -5.36 -12.21
CA ASN A 116 10.93 -5.57 -12.68
C ASN A 116 11.76 -4.29 -12.58
N ARG A 117 11.17 -3.16 -12.92
CA ARG A 117 11.84 -1.86 -12.83
C ARG A 117 12.10 -1.49 -11.36
N PHE A 118 11.19 -1.80 -10.47
CA PHE A 118 11.37 -1.54 -9.04
C PHE A 118 12.57 -2.29 -8.49
N SER A 119 12.79 -3.54 -8.92
CA SER A 119 13.93 -4.33 -8.47
C SER A 119 15.26 -3.82 -9.05
N GLN A 120 15.23 -3.19 -10.21
CA GLN A 120 16.43 -2.66 -10.88
C GLN A 120 16.73 -1.21 -10.48
N ARG A 121 15.70 -0.41 -10.23
CA ARG A 121 15.79 1.01 -9.91
C ARG A 121 15.01 1.31 -8.64
N PRO A 122 15.69 1.38 -7.49
CA PRO A 122 15.01 1.61 -6.21
C PRO A 122 14.31 2.97 -6.15
N ASP A 123 14.81 3.97 -6.83
CA ASP A 123 14.18 5.29 -6.92
C ASP A 123 12.80 5.23 -7.56
N ALA A 124 12.58 4.35 -8.53
CA ALA A 124 11.27 4.16 -9.14
C ALA A 124 10.23 3.62 -8.15
N CYS A 125 10.63 2.67 -7.30
CA CYS A 125 9.77 2.15 -6.25
C CYS A 125 9.47 3.23 -5.19
N GLU A 126 10.47 3.98 -4.79
CA GLU A 126 10.32 5.08 -3.82
C GLU A 126 9.35 6.14 -4.34
N ASP A 127 9.52 6.58 -5.58
CA ASP A 127 8.66 7.58 -6.20
C ASP A 127 7.21 7.08 -6.26
N PHE A 128 7.02 5.82 -6.63
CA PHE A 128 5.70 5.20 -6.63
C PHE A 128 5.06 5.25 -5.25
N LEU A 129 5.78 4.84 -4.21
CA LEU A 129 5.26 4.80 -2.85
C LEU A 129 4.98 6.21 -2.29
N MET A 130 5.86 7.16 -2.58
CA MET A 130 5.65 8.54 -2.16
C MET A 130 4.43 9.17 -2.81
N ASP A 131 4.16 8.85 -4.07
CA ASP A 131 2.99 9.35 -4.78
C ASP A 131 1.66 8.84 -4.22
N LEU A 132 1.70 7.73 -3.48
CA LEU A 132 0.50 7.19 -2.82
C LEU A 132 0.14 7.92 -1.54
N MET A 133 1.08 8.65 -0.96
CA MET A 133 0.83 9.43 0.24
C MET A 133 0.06 10.72 -0.11
N PRO A 134 -0.74 11.25 0.83
CA PRO A 134 -1.40 12.52 0.59
C PRO A 134 -0.36 13.62 0.40
N ALA A 135 -0.69 14.59 -0.45
CA ALA A 135 0.15 15.77 -0.62
C ALA A 135 0.31 16.48 0.74
N ALA A 136 1.54 16.89 1.03
CA ALA A 136 1.80 17.64 2.25
C ALA A 136 0.98 18.93 2.23
N GLU A 137 0.14 19.13 3.26
CA GLU A 137 -0.59 20.37 3.43
C GLU A 137 0.41 21.46 3.81
N THR A 138 0.37 22.57 3.09
CA THR A 138 1.16 23.72 3.47
C THR A 138 0.40 24.53 4.52
N PRO A 139 1.03 24.86 5.67
CA PRO A 139 0.36 25.62 6.72
C PRO A 139 -0.22 26.95 6.23
N ALA A 140 0.42 27.58 5.27
CA ALA A 140 -0.07 28.83 4.69
C ALA A 140 -1.43 28.67 4.00
N VAL A 141 -1.69 27.53 3.38
CA VAL A 141 -2.98 27.22 2.76
C VAL A 141 -4.04 27.03 3.83
N CYS A 142 -3.68 26.33 4.91
CA CYS A 142 -4.60 26.11 6.01
C CYS A 142 -4.95 27.40 6.75
N ALA A 143 -4.05 28.37 6.78
CA ALA A 143 -4.26 29.67 7.42
C ALA A 143 -5.24 30.56 6.64
N ALA A 144 -5.40 30.28 5.40
CA ALA A 144 -6.39 30.97 4.59
C ALA A 144 -7.79 30.43 4.85
#